data_f801d280f81d449fbd7ae74e30d943be
#
_entry.id   f801d280f81d449fbd7ae74e30d943be
#
_cell.length_a   1.000
_cell.length_b   1.000
_cell.length_c   1.000
_cell.angle_alpha   90.00
_cell.angle_beta   90.00
_cell.angle_gamma   90.00
#
_symmetry.space_group_name_H-M   'P 1'
#
loop_
_entity.id
_entity.type
_entity.pdbx_description
1 polymer ?
#
loop_
_entity_poly.entity_id
_entity_poly.type
_entity_poly.pdbx_seq_one_letter_code
_entity_poly.pdbx_strand_id
1 'polypeptide(L)'
;MAKKQPPLQAHAPRITNRRAYHDYHIDEKLEVGIVLQGSEVKAIRNGQVSLAEGYAHVEVDTMELYLYDVNITQYQHATATTGHDVTRRRKLLARKNQIKNLLGRTSAKGVTLVPLAMYFVRGRVKLEIGIGHGKRDYDKRQSMKKRDASREIDRAMTRKRIS
;
A
#
# COMPACT_ATOMS: atom_id res chain seq x y z
N MET A 1 6.28 19.71 35.39
CA MET A 1 5.20 18.76 34.98
C MET A 1 5.19 18.67 33.44
N ALA A 2 5.65 17.57 32.89
CA ALA A 2 5.66 17.35 31.46
C ALA A 2 4.23 17.11 30.97
N LYS A 3 3.71 17.96 30.07
CA LYS A 3 2.42 17.74 29.40
C LYS A 3 2.52 16.44 28.57
N LYS A 4 1.80 15.43 29.01
CA LYS A 4 1.61 14.18 28.28
C LYS A 4 0.95 14.51 26.93
N GLN A 5 1.72 14.48 25.84
CA GLN A 5 1.15 14.66 24.51
C GLN A 5 0.14 13.54 24.26
N PRO A 6 -1.06 13.85 23.76
CA PRO A 6 -2.03 12.80 23.42
C PRO A 6 -1.44 11.88 22.34
N PRO A 7 -1.82 10.61 22.30
CA PRO A 7 -1.28 9.67 21.32
C PRO A 7 -1.65 10.13 19.91
N LEU A 8 -0.64 10.50 19.15
CA LEU A 8 -0.70 10.99 17.75
C LEU A 8 -1.32 9.98 16.73
N GLN A 9 -1.95 8.91 17.22
CA GLN A 9 -2.37 7.78 16.39
C GLN A 9 -3.87 7.76 16.04
N ALA A 10 -4.69 8.62 16.64
CA ALA A 10 -6.16 8.54 16.51
C ALA A 10 -6.72 8.96 15.12
N HIS A 11 -5.93 9.61 14.26
CA HIS A 11 -6.45 10.21 13.02
C HIS A 11 -5.59 9.99 11.76
N ALA A 12 -4.55 9.14 11.81
CA ALA A 12 -3.75 8.89 10.62
C ALA A 12 -4.50 7.95 9.66
N PRO A 13 -4.70 8.33 8.39
CA PRO A 13 -5.50 7.56 7.45
C PRO A 13 -4.82 6.22 7.11
N ARG A 14 -5.63 5.18 6.91
CA ARG A 14 -5.22 3.96 6.22
C ARG A 14 -5.44 4.16 4.72
N ILE A 15 -4.37 4.29 3.98
CA ILE A 15 -4.39 4.46 2.53
C ILE A 15 -4.42 3.06 1.90
N THR A 16 -5.44 2.77 1.10
CA THR A 16 -5.63 1.44 0.48
C THR A 16 -5.57 1.51 -1.04
N ASN A 17 -4.90 0.55 -1.65
CA ASN A 17 -4.83 0.39 -3.10
C ASN A 17 -5.99 -0.51 -3.59
N ARG A 18 -7.12 0.12 -3.92
CA ARG A 18 -8.29 -0.61 -4.44
C ARG A 18 -8.04 -1.22 -5.82
N ARG A 19 -7.16 -0.58 -6.63
CA ARG A 19 -6.81 -1.04 -7.97
C ARG A 19 -6.03 -2.36 -7.92
N ALA A 20 -5.14 -2.54 -6.93
CA ALA A 20 -4.42 -3.78 -6.74
C ALA A 20 -5.34 -5.00 -6.63
N TYR A 21 -6.41 -4.89 -5.86
CA TYR A 21 -7.40 -5.99 -5.72
C TYR A 21 -8.26 -6.19 -6.96
N HIS A 22 -8.39 -5.17 -7.81
CA HIS A 22 -9.06 -5.30 -9.09
C HIS A 22 -8.18 -6.01 -10.12
N ASP A 23 -6.92 -5.62 -10.21
CA ASP A 23 -6.01 -6.03 -11.29
C ASP A 23 -5.23 -7.31 -10.98
N TYR A 24 -5.05 -7.63 -9.69
CA TYR A 24 -4.25 -8.77 -9.24
C TYR A 24 -5.05 -9.75 -8.38
N HIS A 25 -4.73 -11.01 -8.52
CA HIS A 25 -5.09 -12.04 -7.55
C HIS A 25 -3.99 -12.08 -6.49
N ILE A 26 -4.32 -11.76 -5.25
CA ILE A 26 -3.36 -11.67 -4.14
C ILE A 26 -3.35 -12.99 -3.38
N ASP A 27 -2.21 -13.68 -3.42
CA ASP A 27 -2.03 -14.99 -2.78
C ASP A 27 -1.61 -14.84 -1.32
N GLU A 28 -0.71 -13.90 -1.05
CA GLU A 28 -0.13 -13.69 0.27
C GLU A 28 0.09 -12.20 0.52
N LYS A 29 0.08 -11.82 1.80
CA LYS A 29 0.34 -10.45 2.25
C LYS A 29 1.48 -10.42 3.24
N LEU A 30 2.30 -9.40 3.16
CA LEU A 30 3.42 -9.17 4.07
C LEU A 30 3.44 -7.72 4.53
N GLU A 31 3.50 -7.50 5.84
CA GLU A 31 3.75 -6.18 6.41
C GLU A 31 5.25 -5.90 6.49
N VAL A 32 5.66 -4.75 5.96
CA VAL A 32 7.06 -4.30 5.96
C VAL A 32 7.18 -2.87 6.47
N GLY A 33 8.36 -2.50 6.96
CA GLY A 33 8.69 -1.10 7.22
C GLY A 33 9.06 -0.38 5.94
N ILE A 34 9.11 0.95 6.00
CA ILE A 34 9.52 1.80 4.87
C ILE A 34 10.41 2.94 5.36
N VAL A 35 11.48 3.23 4.62
CA VAL A 35 12.39 4.35 4.88
C VAL A 35 11.87 5.60 4.18
N LEU A 36 11.48 6.60 4.97
CA LEU A 36 10.85 7.84 4.51
C LEU A 36 11.60 9.07 4.99
N GLN A 37 11.47 10.15 4.24
CA GLN A 37 11.88 11.49 4.67
C GLN A 37 10.78 12.12 5.54
N GLY A 38 11.14 13.12 6.35
CA GLY A 38 10.18 13.79 7.24
C GLY A 38 9.01 14.46 6.49
N SER A 39 9.27 15.04 5.32
CA SER A 39 8.25 15.62 4.43
C SER A 39 7.26 14.58 3.92
N GLU A 40 7.75 13.38 3.57
CA GLU A 40 6.89 12.27 3.14
C GLU A 40 5.98 11.76 4.26
N VAL A 41 6.51 11.62 5.47
CA VAL A 41 5.70 11.22 6.64
C VAL A 41 4.57 12.21 6.90
N LYS A 42 4.82 13.52 6.73
CA LYS A 42 3.77 14.55 6.84
C LYS A 42 2.71 14.41 5.74
N ALA A 43 3.12 14.20 4.49
CA ALA A 43 2.22 13.99 3.37
C ALA A 43 1.34 12.73 3.56
N ILE A 44 1.94 11.62 4.02
CA ILE A 44 1.22 10.37 4.32
C ILE A 44 0.19 10.60 5.43
N ARG A 45 0.53 11.37 6.47
CA ARG A 45 -0.40 11.70 7.56
C ARG A 45 -1.61 12.49 7.07
N ASN A 46 -1.43 13.30 6.04
CA ASN A 46 -2.49 14.05 5.38
C ASN A 46 -3.24 13.24 4.31
N GLY A 47 -2.88 11.96 4.11
CA GLY A 47 -3.50 11.12 3.08
C GLY A 47 -3.09 11.44 1.64
N GLN A 48 -2.04 12.23 1.44
CA GLN A 48 -1.55 12.69 0.14
C GLN A 48 -0.64 11.65 -0.53
N VAL A 49 -1.16 10.44 -0.72
CA VAL A 49 -0.42 9.29 -1.30
C VAL A 49 -1.29 8.53 -2.27
N SER A 50 -0.73 8.15 -3.42
CA SER A 50 -1.31 7.19 -4.35
C SER A 50 -0.43 5.96 -4.45
N LEU A 51 -1.02 4.79 -4.17
CA LEU A 51 -0.38 3.49 -4.30
C LEU A 51 -0.70 2.79 -5.64
N ALA A 52 -1.52 3.42 -6.48
CA ALA A 52 -2.18 2.75 -7.61
C ALA A 52 -1.20 2.21 -8.66
N GLU A 53 -0.15 2.95 -8.96
CA GLU A 53 0.86 2.59 -9.98
C GLU A 53 2.11 1.92 -9.36
N GLY A 54 2.18 1.87 -8.02
CA GLY A 54 3.35 1.38 -7.31
C GLY A 54 3.53 -0.13 -7.43
N TYR A 55 4.78 -0.54 -7.39
CA TYR A 55 5.19 -1.94 -7.27
C TYR A 55 6.42 -2.06 -6.36
N ALA A 56 6.64 -3.24 -5.81
CA ALA A 56 7.86 -3.52 -5.08
C ALA A 56 8.73 -4.52 -5.85
N HIS A 57 10.05 -4.40 -5.69
CA HIS A 57 11.02 -5.27 -6.33
C HIS A 57 12.19 -5.58 -5.40
N VAL A 58 12.69 -6.82 -5.46
CA VAL A 58 13.91 -7.23 -4.75
C VAL A 58 15.10 -7.03 -5.67
N GLU A 59 16.03 -6.17 -5.30
CA GLU A 59 17.32 -6.05 -5.98
C GLU A 59 18.21 -7.24 -5.61
N VAL A 60 18.57 -8.03 -6.60
CA VAL A 60 19.30 -9.30 -6.40
C VAL A 60 20.71 -9.06 -5.85
N ASP A 61 21.40 -8.04 -6.39
CA ASP A 61 22.80 -7.75 -6.03
C ASP A 61 22.98 -7.33 -4.56
N THR A 62 22.04 -6.55 -4.06
CA THR A 62 22.07 -6.02 -2.68
C THR A 62 21.22 -6.83 -1.71
N MET A 63 20.36 -7.72 -2.23
CA MET A 63 19.34 -8.42 -1.44
C MET A 63 18.46 -7.45 -0.63
N GLU A 64 18.08 -6.36 -1.25
CA GLU A 64 17.25 -5.32 -0.65
C GLU A 64 15.91 -5.20 -1.39
N LEU A 65 14.87 -4.83 -0.65
CA LEU A 65 13.52 -4.65 -1.16
C LEU A 65 13.24 -3.16 -1.33
N TYR A 66 12.77 -2.76 -2.51
CA TYR A 66 12.45 -1.38 -2.83
C TYR A 66 11.02 -1.23 -3.34
N LEU A 67 10.46 -0.07 -3.08
CA LEU A 67 9.16 0.39 -3.57
C LEU A 67 9.38 1.43 -4.66
N TYR A 68 8.74 1.23 -5.81
CA TYR A 68 8.81 2.07 -7.01
C TYR A 68 7.45 2.67 -7.34
N ASP A 69 7.44 3.79 -8.03
CA ASP A 69 6.28 4.45 -8.65
C ASP A 69 5.10 4.72 -7.70
N VAL A 70 5.36 4.80 -6.41
CA VAL A 70 4.38 5.30 -5.43
C VAL A 70 4.49 6.81 -5.35
N ASN A 71 3.39 7.49 -5.68
CA ASN A 71 3.30 8.93 -5.62
C ASN A 71 2.99 9.38 -4.19
N ILE A 72 3.94 10.12 -3.58
CA ILE A 72 3.73 10.84 -2.33
C ILE A 72 3.86 12.31 -2.65
N THR A 73 2.74 13.02 -2.65
CA THR A 73 2.69 14.44 -3.01
C THR A 73 3.57 15.28 -2.06
N GLN A 74 4.24 16.28 -2.58
CA GLN A 74 5.02 17.20 -1.76
C GLN A 74 4.12 17.89 -0.72
N TYR A 75 4.63 17.99 0.50
CA TYR A 75 3.94 18.73 1.55
C TYR A 75 3.91 20.21 1.20
N GLN A 76 2.71 20.82 1.19
CA GLN A 76 2.48 22.19 0.70
C GLN A 76 3.34 23.29 1.37
N HIS A 77 3.81 23.04 2.59
CA HIS A 77 4.71 23.95 3.32
C HIS A 77 6.18 23.53 3.25
N ALA A 78 6.55 22.60 2.37
CA ALA A 78 7.94 22.28 2.12
C ALA A 78 8.55 23.38 1.23
N THR A 79 9.68 23.93 1.66
CA THR A 79 10.49 24.83 0.83
C THR A 79 11.20 24.03 -0.26
N ALA A 80 11.67 24.70 -1.31
CA ALA A 80 12.42 24.05 -2.41
C ALA A 80 13.59 23.19 -1.92
N THR A 81 14.17 23.51 -0.75
CA THR A 81 15.28 22.77 -0.13
C THR A 81 14.83 21.56 0.71
N THR A 82 13.56 21.50 1.14
CA THR A 82 13.02 20.43 2.00
C THR A 82 11.99 19.55 1.31
N GLY A 83 11.71 19.81 0.02
CA GLY A 83 10.86 18.97 -0.82
C GLY A 83 11.51 17.62 -1.12
N HIS A 84 10.69 16.61 -1.36
CA HIS A 84 11.14 15.27 -1.80
C HIS A 84 10.71 15.05 -3.23
N ASP A 85 11.42 14.15 -3.94
CA ASP A 85 10.94 13.64 -5.22
C ASP A 85 9.69 12.77 -4.98
N VAL A 86 8.62 13.12 -5.67
CA VAL A 86 7.28 12.55 -5.51
C VAL A 86 7.27 11.04 -5.75
N THR A 87 8.03 10.56 -6.76
CA THR A 87 8.04 9.17 -7.23
C THR A 87 9.34 8.43 -6.92
N ARG A 88 10.23 9.01 -6.12
CA ARG A 88 11.52 8.38 -5.82
C ARG A 88 11.36 6.94 -5.33
N ARG A 89 12.35 6.11 -5.59
CA ARG A 89 12.41 4.76 -5.02
C ARG A 89 12.61 4.83 -3.49
N ARG A 90 11.95 3.95 -2.74
CA ARG A 90 11.97 3.91 -1.28
C ARG A 90 12.34 2.52 -0.80
N LYS A 91 13.34 2.45 0.08
CA LYS A 91 13.76 1.18 0.66
C LYS A 91 12.70 0.65 1.62
N LEU A 92 12.36 -0.62 1.48
CA LEU A 92 11.47 -1.34 2.37
C LEU A 92 12.28 -2.16 3.37
N LEU A 93 11.80 -2.22 4.60
CA LEU A 93 12.46 -2.90 5.70
C LEU A 93 11.75 -4.23 5.97
N ALA A 94 12.37 -5.31 5.53
CA ALA A 94 11.94 -6.69 5.77
C ALA A 94 13.09 -7.53 6.29
N ARG A 95 12.78 -8.67 6.90
CA ARG A 95 13.82 -9.62 7.36
C ARG A 95 14.47 -10.31 6.14
N LYS A 96 15.75 -10.63 6.25
CA LYS A 96 16.50 -11.31 5.15
C LYS A 96 15.80 -12.57 4.63
N ASN A 97 15.22 -13.37 5.53
CA ASN A 97 14.49 -14.58 5.13
C ASN A 97 13.20 -14.26 4.35
N GLN A 98 12.51 -13.15 4.70
CA GLN A 98 11.34 -12.68 3.96
C GLN A 98 11.75 -12.22 2.55
N ILE A 99 12.85 -11.46 2.43
CA ILE A 99 13.37 -11.00 1.13
C ILE A 99 13.74 -12.19 0.24
N LYS A 100 14.42 -13.21 0.78
CA LYS A 100 14.76 -14.44 0.04
C LYS A 100 13.50 -15.17 -0.45
N ASN A 101 12.46 -15.28 0.41
CA ASN A 101 11.19 -15.90 0.04
C ASN A 101 10.50 -15.09 -1.07
N LEU A 102 10.45 -13.76 -0.94
CA LEU A 102 9.89 -12.88 -1.98
C LEU A 102 10.61 -13.04 -3.31
N LEU A 103 11.96 -13.07 -3.30
CA LEU A 103 12.75 -13.28 -4.50
C LEU A 103 12.42 -14.62 -5.17
N GLY A 104 12.36 -15.71 -4.40
CA GLY A 104 12.00 -17.02 -4.93
C GLY A 104 10.61 -17.05 -5.56
N ARG A 105 9.64 -16.36 -4.96
CA ARG A 105 8.26 -16.29 -5.50
C ARG A 105 8.15 -15.41 -6.73
N THR A 106 8.82 -14.27 -6.76
CA THR A 106 8.79 -13.33 -7.91
C THR A 106 9.60 -13.82 -9.11
N SER A 107 10.44 -14.85 -8.94
CA SER A 107 11.12 -15.53 -10.06
C SER A 107 10.14 -16.28 -10.96
N ALA A 108 8.94 -16.63 -10.47
CA ALA A 108 7.90 -17.26 -11.27
C ALA A 108 7.25 -16.23 -12.21
N LYS A 109 7.03 -16.64 -13.47
CA LYS A 109 6.44 -15.77 -14.51
C LYS A 109 5.06 -15.26 -14.10
N GLY A 110 4.86 -13.96 -14.19
CA GLY A 110 3.57 -13.30 -13.92
C GLY A 110 3.31 -12.98 -12.45
N VAL A 111 4.25 -13.27 -11.54
CA VAL A 111 4.17 -12.87 -10.13
C VAL A 111 4.77 -11.49 -9.94
N THR A 112 4.10 -10.64 -9.19
CA THR A 112 4.57 -9.30 -8.86
C THR A 112 4.26 -8.95 -7.39
N LEU A 113 4.99 -7.97 -6.85
CA LEU A 113 4.76 -7.43 -5.52
C LEU A 113 4.05 -6.10 -5.63
N VAL A 114 2.84 -6.00 -5.09
CA VAL A 114 1.97 -4.82 -5.21
C VAL A 114 1.74 -4.21 -3.84
N PRO A 115 1.89 -2.89 -3.66
CA PRO A 115 1.51 -2.23 -2.42
C PRO A 115 -0.02 -2.26 -2.27
N LEU A 116 -0.50 -2.78 -1.14
CA LEU A 116 -1.94 -2.94 -0.85
C LEU A 116 -2.47 -1.86 0.07
N ALA A 117 -1.73 -1.54 1.11
CA ALA A 117 -2.12 -0.52 2.08
C ALA A 117 -0.91 0.09 2.77
N MET A 118 -1.02 1.38 3.11
CA MET A 118 -0.07 2.13 3.91
C MET A 118 -0.78 2.72 5.11
N TYR A 119 -0.21 2.57 6.30
CA TYR A 119 -0.82 2.99 7.55
C TYR A 119 0.22 3.21 8.66
N PHE A 120 -0.21 3.78 9.77
CA PHE A 120 0.65 4.02 10.93
C PHE A 120 0.46 2.94 12.01
N VAL A 121 1.57 2.43 12.52
CA VAL A 121 1.62 1.55 13.69
C VAL A 121 2.62 2.14 14.69
N ARG A 122 2.15 2.51 15.87
CA ARG A 122 2.98 3.11 16.94
C ARG A 122 3.86 4.26 16.42
N GLY A 123 3.27 5.16 15.63
CA GLY A 123 3.94 6.34 15.05
C GLY A 123 4.86 6.07 13.86
N ARG A 124 5.04 4.82 13.44
CA ARG A 124 5.85 4.41 12.28
C ARG A 124 4.97 4.05 11.11
N VAL A 125 5.36 4.44 9.90
CA VAL A 125 4.65 4.05 8.69
C VAL A 125 4.98 2.59 8.37
N LYS A 126 3.94 1.82 8.09
CA LYS A 126 4.00 0.43 7.63
C LYS A 126 3.35 0.33 6.26
N LEU A 127 3.88 -0.57 5.44
CA LEU A 127 3.36 -0.91 4.14
C LEU A 127 2.98 -2.39 4.12
N GLU A 128 1.75 -2.67 3.72
CA GLU A 128 1.29 -4.02 3.40
C GLU A 128 1.52 -4.26 1.91
N ILE A 129 2.36 -5.22 1.56
CA ILE A 129 2.60 -5.66 0.18
C ILE A 129 1.91 -6.99 -0.06
N GLY A 130 1.35 -7.15 -1.26
CA GLY A 130 0.75 -8.40 -1.74
C GLY A 130 1.66 -9.08 -2.75
N ILE A 131 1.77 -10.39 -2.64
CA ILE A 131 2.35 -11.24 -3.68
C ILE A 131 1.20 -11.73 -4.53
N GLY A 132 1.21 -11.48 -5.82
CA GLY A 132 0.07 -11.85 -6.63
C GLY A 132 0.36 -11.92 -8.12
N HIS A 133 -0.61 -12.46 -8.84
CA HIS A 133 -0.61 -12.62 -10.29
C HIS A 133 -1.58 -11.64 -10.94
N GLY A 134 -1.19 -11.06 -12.08
CA GLY A 134 -2.10 -10.24 -12.89
C GLY A 134 -3.33 -11.04 -13.33
N LYS A 135 -4.52 -10.49 -13.07
CA LYS A 135 -5.79 -11.11 -13.52
C LYS A 135 -5.96 -10.97 -15.02
N ARG A 136 -6.48 -12.01 -15.67
CA ARG A 136 -6.93 -11.94 -17.06
C ARG A 136 -8.22 -11.12 -17.15
N ASP A 137 -8.52 -10.58 -18.32
CA ASP A 137 -9.70 -9.73 -18.51
C ASP A 137 -11.03 -10.43 -18.18
N TYR A 138 -11.11 -11.73 -18.41
CA TYR A 138 -12.26 -12.53 -18.01
C TYR A 138 -12.46 -12.54 -16.49
N ASP A 139 -11.37 -12.73 -15.71
CA ASP A 139 -11.41 -12.75 -14.24
C ASP A 139 -11.77 -11.37 -13.67
N LYS A 140 -11.30 -10.29 -14.32
CA LYS A 140 -11.67 -8.92 -13.96
C LYS A 140 -13.17 -8.69 -14.11
N ARG A 141 -13.75 -9.10 -15.23
CA ARG A 141 -15.20 -8.99 -15.49
C ARG A 141 -16.02 -9.79 -14.48
N GLN A 142 -15.59 -11.00 -14.16
CA GLN A 142 -16.28 -11.86 -13.19
C GLN A 142 -16.21 -11.27 -11.76
N SER A 143 -15.07 -10.72 -11.36
CA SER A 143 -14.92 -10.07 -10.05
C SER A 143 -15.77 -8.80 -9.93
N MET A 144 -15.96 -8.04 -11.01
CA MET A 144 -16.88 -6.89 -11.05
C MET A 144 -18.33 -7.32 -10.87
N LYS A 145 -18.80 -8.32 -11.63
CA LYS A 145 -20.16 -8.86 -11.49
C LYS A 145 -20.46 -9.33 -10.07
N LYS A 146 -19.52 -10.03 -9.42
CA LYS A 146 -19.70 -10.46 -8.02
C LYS A 146 -19.81 -9.29 -7.04
N ARG A 147 -19.03 -8.22 -7.23
CA ARG A 147 -19.13 -7.00 -6.39
C ARG A 147 -20.45 -6.28 -6.57
N ASP A 148 -20.93 -6.16 -7.80
CA ASP A 148 -22.19 -5.47 -8.09
C ASP A 148 -23.37 -6.26 -7.51
N ALA A 149 -23.38 -7.59 -7.66
CA ALA A 149 -24.37 -8.46 -7.04
C ALA A 149 -24.36 -8.35 -5.50
N SER A 150 -23.17 -8.34 -4.87
CA SER A 150 -23.06 -8.12 -3.42
C SER A 150 -23.61 -6.77 -2.98
N ARG A 151 -23.31 -5.71 -3.72
CA ARG A 151 -23.86 -4.36 -3.43
C ARG A 151 -25.38 -4.28 -3.56
N GLU A 152 -25.95 -4.99 -4.52
CA GLU A 152 -27.40 -5.06 -4.68
C GLU A 152 -28.06 -5.81 -3.51
N ILE A 153 -27.48 -6.91 -3.08
CA ILE A 153 -27.94 -7.66 -1.91
C ILE A 153 -27.87 -6.79 -0.64
N ASP A 154 -26.77 -6.10 -0.41
CA ASP A 154 -26.58 -5.22 0.74
C ASP A 154 -27.61 -4.08 0.74
N ARG A 155 -27.88 -3.48 -0.42
CA ARG A 155 -28.94 -2.45 -0.57
C ARG A 155 -30.34 -3.00 -0.30
N ALA A 156 -30.65 -4.18 -0.78
CA ALA A 156 -31.93 -4.84 -0.55
C ALA A 156 -32.15 -5.17 0.93
N MET A 157 -31.09 -5.68 1.59
CA MET A 157 -31.13 -5.98 3.02
C MET A 157 -31.30 -4.71 3.88
N THR A 158 -30.62 -3.61 3.52
CA THR A 158 -30.71 -2.33 4.24
C THR A 158 -32.14 -1.75 4.10
N ARG A 159 -32.78 -1.82 2.92
CA ARG A 159 -34.17 -1.38 2.73
C ARG A 159 -35.15 -2.17 3.60
N LYS A 160 -34.98 -3.48 3.73
CA LYS A 160 -35.84 -4.34 4.53
C LYS A 160 -35.72 -4.11 6.05
N ARG A 161 -34.65 -3.45 6.50
CA ARG A 161 -34.41 -3.13 7.91
C ARG A 161 -35.00 -1.78 8.35
N ILE A 162 -35.43 -0.95 7.38
CA ILE A 162 -35.98 0.40 7.62
C ILE A 162 -37.53 0.41 7.42
N SER A 163 -38.11 -0.68 6.92
CA SER A 163 -39.56 -0.93 6.87
C SER A 163 -40.00 -1.78 8.04
#